data_4f84e15b731d9afe1dbb167256187789
#
_entry.id   4f84e15b731d9afe1dbb167256187789
#
_cell.length_a   1.000
_cell.length_b   1.000
_cell.length_c   1.000
_cell.angle_alpha   90.00
_cell.angle_beta   90.00
_cell.angle_gamma   90.00
#
_symmetry.space_group_name_H-M   'P 1'
#
loop_
_entity.id
_entity.type
_entity.pdbx_description
1 polymer ?
#
loop_
_entity_poly.entity_id
_entity_poly.type
_entity_poly.pdbx_seq_one_letter_code
_entity_poly.pdbx_strand_id
1 'polypeptide(L)'
;MKIKELPTSERPYEKLEMYGETYLSNAELLAIIIKTGTKESTSVELAQKILNLEKNKNESSLRFLQELSIEEFTKIKGIGKIKAIQLKAVCELAKRMSRPIEKINVKITNSD
;
A
#
# COMPACT_ATOMS: atom_id res chain seq x y z
N MET A 1 13.58 14.07 -7.32
CA MET A 1 12.58 15.09 -7.01
C MET A 1 11.81 14.71 -5.75
N LYS A 2 11.59 15.66 -4.87
CA LYS A 2 10.83 15.38 -3.66
C LYS A 2 9.36 15.66 -3.91
N ILE A 3 8.50 14.93 -3.18
CA ILE A 3 7.07 15.11 -3.36
C ILE A 3 6.64 16.56 -3.17
N LYS A 4 7.25 17.26 -2.23
CA LYS A 4 6.88 18.65 -2.00
C LYS A 4 7.12 19.55 -3.20
N GLU A 5 7.97 19.12 -4.14
CA GLU A 5 8.25 19.90 -5.32
C GLU A 5 7.27 19.65 -6.45
N LEU A 6 6.37 18.70 -6.29
CA LEU A 6 5.35 18.43 -7.30
C LEU A 6 4.22 19.43 -7.18
N PRO A 7 3.52 19.72 -8.26
CA PRO A 7 2.28 20.48 -8.17
C PRO A 7 1.32 19.77 -7.22
N THR A 8 0.53 20.55 -6.51
CA THR A 8 -0.38 19.98 -5.52
C THR A 8 -1.27 18.90 -6.13
N SER A 9 -1.76 19.13 -7.33
CA SER A 9 -2.68 18.17 -7.96
C SER A 9 -2.00 16.86 -8.34
N GLU A 10 -0.67 16.80 -8.25
CA GLU A 10 0.05 15.56 -8.57
C GLU A 10 0.63 14.87 -7.35
N ARG A 11 0.43 15.43 -6.17
CA ARG A 11 0.85 14.75 -4.95
C ARG A 11 -0.21 13.70 -4.60
N PRO A 12 0.21 12.51 -4.15
CA PRO A 12 -0.77 11.43 -3.95
C PRO A 12 -1.93 11.80 -3.05
N TYR A 13 -1.68 12.45 -1.92
CA TYR A 13 -2.77 12.85 -1.02
C TYR A 13 -3.75 13.77 -1.71
N GLU A 14 -3.23 14.84 -2.28
CA GLU A 14 -4.08 15.84 -2.92
C GLU A 14 -4.75 15.27 -4.15
N LYS A 15 -4.04 14.41 -4.88
CA LYS A 15 -4.61 13.79 -6.06
C LYS A 15 -5.79 12.90 -5.71
N LEU A 16 -5.67 12.13 -4.62
CA LEU A 16 -6.76 11.29 -4.18
C LEU A 16 -7.95 12.13 -3.76
N GLU A 17 -7.68 13.21 -3.01
CA GLU A 17 -8.74 14.06 -2.53
C GLU A 17 -9.48 14.76 -3.67
N MET A 18 -8.75 15.20 -4.69
CA MET A 18 -9.35 15.94 -5.79
C MET A 18 -10.04 15.05 -6.82
N TYR A 19 -9.47 13.89 -7.11
CA TYR A 19 -9.95 13.06 -8.21
C TYR A 19 -10.48 11.70 -7.79
N GLY A 20 -10.22 11.28 -6.56
CA GLY A 20 -10.68 10.00 -6.09
C GLY A 20 -9.61 8.91 -6.20
N GLU A 21 -9.84 7.84 -5.45
CA GLU A 21 -8.82 6.80 -5.30
C GLU A 21 -8.61 6.01 -6.58
N THR A 22 -9.61 5.94 -7.45
CA THR A 22 -9.47 5.13 -8.66
C THR A 22 -8.54 5.77 -9.67
N TYR A 23 -8.20 7.04 -9.48
CA TYR A 23 -7.30 7.73 -10.38
C TYR A 23 -5.83 7.56 -10.03
N LEU A 24 -5.53 6.89 -8.92
CA LEU A 24 -4.14 6.73 -8.48
C LEU A 24 -3.58 5.40 -8.94
N SER A 25 -2.28 5.40 -9.24
CA SER A 25 -1.57 4.18 -9.54
C SER A 25 -1.34 3.40 -8.25
N ASN A 26 -0.94 2.14 -8.38
CA ASN A 26 -0.62 1.32 -7.22
C ASN A 26 0.50 1.95 -6.40
N ALA A 27 1.50 2.52 -7.06
CA ALA A 27 2.59 3.17 -6.34
C ALA A 27 2.11 4.39 -5.58
N GLU A 28 1.20 5.15 -6.16
CA GLU A 28 0.68 6.33 -5.49
C GLU A 28 -0.15 5.97 -4.27
N LEU A 29 -0.98 4.93 -4.38
CA LEU A 29 -1.77 4.48 -3.24
C LEU A 29 -0.86 3.98 -2.12
N LEU A 30 0.15 3.22 -2.47
CA LEU A 30 1.09 2.70 -1.51
C LEU A 30 1.88 3.83 -0.86
N ALA A 31 2.20 4.86 -1.64
CA ALA A 31 2.93 6.02 -1.12
C ALA A 31 2.14 6.73 -0.03
N ILE A 32 0.83 6.80 -0.15
CA ILE A 32 0.00 7.42 0.88
C ILE A 32 0.13 6.63 2.18
N ILE A 33 0.16 5.31 2.09
CA ILE A 33 0.28 4.46 3.27
C ILE A 33 1.64 4.60 3.91
N ILE A 34 2.68 4.68 3.11
CA ILE A 34 4.04 4.84 3.61
C ILE A 34 4.24 6.23 4.22
N LYS A 35 3.57 7.22 3.66
CA LYS A 35 3.53 8.60 4.10
C LYS A 35 4.77 9.40 3.75
N THR A 36 5.93 9.06 4.29
CA THR A 36 7.11 9.87 4.07
C THR A 36 8.20 9.07 3.38
N GLY A 37 8.95 9.74 2.53
CA GLY A 37 10.12 9.14 1.93
C GLY A 37 11.34 9.35 2.80
N THR A 38 12.49 9.22 2.20
CA THR A 38 13.77 9.45 2.85
C THR A 38 14.46 10.62 2.17
N LYS A 39 15.68 10.91 2.58
CA LYS A 39 16.45 11.93 1.91
C LYS A 39 16.76 11.56 0.47
N GLU A 40 16.90 10.27 0.21
CA GLU A 40 17.27 9.79 -1.12
C GLU A 40 16.08 9.46 -2.01
N SER A 41 14.91 9.22 -1.43
CA SER A 41 13.78 8.75 -2.20
C SER A 41 12.49 9.37 -1.71
N THR A 42 11.59 9.67 -2.64
CA THR A 42 10.24 10.08 -2.27
C THR A 42 9.45 8.84 -1.85
N SER A 43 8.28 9.06 -1.25
CA SER A 43 7.43 7.92 -0.88
C SER A 43 6.95 7.17 -2.12
N VAL A 44 6.76 7.87 -3.24
CA VAL A 44 6.36 7.19 -4.48
C VAL A 44 7.50 6.30 -4.98
N GLU A 45 8.74 6.80 -4.88
CA GLU A 45 9.88 5.99 -5.28
C GLU A 45 10.05 4.77 -4.39
N LEU A 46 9.84 4.94 -3.08
CA LEU A 46 9.88 3.78 -2.18
C LEU A 46 8.78 2.79 -2.49
N ALA A 47 7.58 3.29 -2.78
CA ALA A 47 6.48 2.42 -3.15
C ALA A 47 6.81 1.63 -4.41
N GLN A 48 7.45 2.29 -5.39
CA GLN A 48 7.82 1.60 -6.61
C GLN A 48 8.84 0.50 -6.33
N LYS A 49 9.77 0.75 -5.42
CA LYS A 49 10.74 -0.28 -5.04
C LYS A 49 10.05 -1.49 -4.42
N ILE A 50 9.02 -1.26 -3.61
CA ILE A 50 8.26 -2.35 -3.04
C ILE A 50 7.56 -3.14 -4.14
N LEU A 51 6.93 -2.45 -5.07
CA LEU A 51 6.21 -3.11 -6.14
C LEU A 51 7.16 -3.90 -7.06
N ASN A 52 8.41 -3.47 -7.15
CA ASN A 52 9.38 -4.18 -7.97
C ASN A 52 9.83 -5.50 -7.34
N LEU A 53 9.41 -5.80 -6.12
CA LEU A 53 9.75 -7.08 -5.51
C LEU A 53 8.91 -8.22 -6.07
N GLU A 54 7.89 -7.91 -6.85
CA GLU A 54 7.07 -8.96 -7.42
C GLU A 54 7.90 -9.84 -8.34
N LYS A 55 7.89 -11.13 -8.10
CA LYS A 55 8.71 -12.05 -8.85
C LYS A 55 8.08 -12.48 -10.16
N ASN A 56 6.77 -12.54 -10.22
CA ASN A 56 6.08 -12.94 -11.43
C ASN A 56 5.58 -11.71 -12.17
N LYS A 57 6.39 -11.24 -13.09
CA LYS A 57 6.06 -10.00 -13.81
C LYS A 57 4.89 -10.13 -14.76
N ASN A 58 4.44 -11.35 -15.02
CA ASN A 58 3.31 -11.54 -15.91
C ASN A 58 1.98 -11.35 -15.21
N GLU A 59 1.98 -11.30 -13.91
CA GLU A 59 0.76 -11.06 -13.15
C GLU A 59 0.82 -9.68 -12.57
N SER A 60 -0.22 -8.91 -12.78
CA SER A 60 -0.28 -7.56 -12.23
C SER A 60 -1.04 -7.54 -10.92
N SER A 61 -0.99 -8.63 -10.17
CA SER A 61 -1.68 -8.72 -8.91
C SER A 61 -0.85 -8.14 -7.78
N LEU A 62 -1.51 -7.52 -6.82
CA LEU A 62 -0.83 -7.02 -5.63
C LEU A 62 -0.76 -8.07 -4.54
N ARG A 63 -1.21 -9.29 -4.82
CA ARG A 63 -1.24 -10.32 -3.78
C ARG A 63 0.12 -10.67 -3.23
N PHE A 64 1.17 -10.49 -4.03
CA PHE A 64 2.51 -10.81 -3.55
C PHE A 64 2.85 -10.02 -2.30
N LEU A 65 2.25 -8.85 -2.10
CA LEU A 65 2.50 -8.05 -0.91
C LEU A 65 2.08 -8.77 0.36
N GLN A 66 1.04 -9.60 0.27
CA GLN A 66 0.55 -10.32 1.44
C GLN A 66 1.49 -11.42 1.87
N GLU A 67 2.38 -11.84 0.98
CA GLU A 67 3.30 -12.94 1.27
C GLU A 67 4.66 -12.46 1.73
N LEU A 68 4.92 -11.17 1.68
CA LEU A 68 6.21 -10.65 2.10
C LEU A 68 6.26 -10.55 3.62
N SER A 69 7.39 -10.94 4.19
CA SER A 69 7.59 -10.83 5.63
C SER A 69 8.06 -9.43 5.99
N ILE A 70 8.02 -9.14 7.28
CA ILE A 70 8.56 -7.87 7.77
C ILE A 70 10.02 -7.76 7.37
N GLU A 71 10.77 -8.84 7.50
CA GLU A 71 12.19 -8.83 7.14
C GLU A 71 12.39 -8.52 5.65
N GLU A 72 11.54 -9.05 4.81
CA GLU A 72 11.67 -8.80 3.39
C GLU A 72 11.38 -7.36 3.05
N PHE A 73 10.39 -6.76 3.70
CA PHE A 73 10.12 -5.35 3.50
C PHE A 73 11.30 -4.48 3.95
N THR A 74 11.90 -4.83 5.07
CA THR A 74 12.97 -3.99 5.63
C THR A 74 14.27 -4.10 4.83
N LYS A 75 14.38 -5.04 3.92
CA LYS A 75 15.54 -5.07 3.05
C LYS A 75 15.57 -3.90 2.08
N ILE A 76 14.45 -3.25 1.87
CA ILE A 76 14.40 -2.10 1.00
C ILE A 76 14.93 -0.90 1.79
N LYS A 77 15.95 -0.23 1.23
CA LYS A 77 16.49 0.95 1.88
C LYS A 77 15.40 2.02 1.98
N GLY A 78 15.18 2.50 3.15
CA GLY A 78 14.12 3.48 3.40
C GLY A 78 12.88 2.89 4.04
N ILE A 79 12.77 1.56 4.10
CA ILE A 79 11.65 0.90 4.75
C ILE A 79 12.15 0.30 6.05
N GLY A 80 11.89 0.99 7.13
CA GLY A 80 12.25 0.49 8.45
C GLY A 80 11.17 -0.41 9.01
N LYS A 81 11.40 -0.87 10.25
CA LYS A 81 10.50 -1.83 10.86
C LYS A 81 9.09 -1.28 11.01
N ILE A 82 8.95 0.00 11.35
CA ILE A 82 7.62 0.58 11.55
C ILE A 82 6.83 0.58 10.25
N LYS A 83 7.45 1.02 9.15
CA LYS A 83 6.77 1.00 7.87
C LYS A 83 6.43 -0.43 7.44
N ALA A 84 7.33 -1.37 7.71
CA ALA A 84 7.07 -2.77 7.37
C ALA A 84 5.87 -3.31 8.14
N ILE A 85 5.75 -2.96 9.42
CA ILE A 85 4.61 -3.38 10.21
C ILE A 85 3.33 -2.77 9.69
N GLN A 86 3.36 -1.49 9.32
CA GLN A 86 2.19 -0.83 8.73
C GLN A 86 1.75 -1.52 7.45
N LEU A 87 2.70 -1.89 6.62
CA LEU A 87 2.38 -2.59 5.37
C LEU A 87 1.76 -3.94 5.64
N LYS A 88 2.29 -4.68 6.62
CA LYS A 88 1.70 -5.97 6.95
C LYS A 88 0.28 -5.80 7.48
N ALA A 89 0.06 -4.77 8.29
CA ALA A 89 -1.28 -4.53 8.82
C ALA A 89 -2.27 -4.21 7.71
N VAL A 90 -1.86 -3.38 6.76
CA VAL A 90 -2.73 -3.04 5.62
C VAL A 90 -3.02 -4.28 4.79
N CYS A 91 -2.01 -5.12 4.56
CA CYS A 91 -2.20 -6.34 3.79
C CYS A 91 -3.17 -7.29 4.47
N GLU A 92 -3.11 -7.38 5.79
CA GLU A 92 -4.04 -8.24 6.51
C GLU A 92 -5.47 -7.69 6.43
N LEU A 93 -5.61 -6.36 6.55
CA LEU A 93 -6.94 -5.77 6.40
C LEU A 93 -7.50 -6.03 5.02
N ALA A 94 -6.69 -5.87 3.99
CA ALA A 94 -7.13 -6.11 2.63
C ALA A 94 -7.57 -7.56 2.44
N LYS A 95 -6.83 -8.48 3.05
CA LYS A 95 -7.16 -9.88 2.98
C LYS A 95 -8.52 -10.16 3.63
N ARG A 96 -8.77 -9.56 4.79
CA ARG A 96 -10.05 -9.74 5.47
C ARG A 96 -11.19 -9.12 4.68
N MET A 97 -10.93 -7.98 4.03
CA MET A 97 -11.96 -7.31 3.26
C MET A 97 -12.36 -8.08 2.01
N SER A 98 -11.46 -8.91 1.49
CA SER A 98 -11.77 -9.65 0.29
C SER A 98 -12.35 -11.03 0.55
N ARG A 99 -12.54 -11.42 1.81
CA ARG A 99 -13.12 -12.71 2.12
C ARG A 99 -14.61 -12.71 1.78
N PRO A 100 -15.12 -13.81 1.23
CA PRO A 100 -16.55 -13.88 0.94
C PRO A 100 -17.36 -13.83 2.22
N ILE A 101 -18.53 -13.22 2.16
CA ILE A 101 -19.45 -13.19 3.27
C ILE A 101 -20.15 -14.55 3.34
N GLU A 102 -20.16 -15.16 4.52
CA GLU A 102 -20.82 -16.43 4.70
C GLU A 102 -22.26 -16.21 5.10
N LYS A 103 -23.17 -16.76 4.35
CA LYS A 103 -24.58 -16.55 4.62
C LYS A 103 -25.01 -17.11 5.95
N ILE A 104 -24.37 -18.16 6.40
CA ILE A 104 -24.75 -18.75 7.65
C ILE A 104 -24.60 -17.81 8.80
N ASN A 105 -23.66 -16.91 8.72
CA ASN A 105 -23.39 -16.01 9.81
C ASN A 105 -24.32 -14.85 9.91
N VAL A 106 -25.23 -14.77 9.00
CA VAL A 106 -26.10 -13.63 9.00
C VAL A 106 -26.93 -13.52 10.24
N LYS A 107 -27.39 -14.62 10.76
CA LYS A 107 -28.25 -14.56 11.91
C LYS A 107 -27.52 -14.15 13.15
N ILE A 108 -26.32 -14.11 13.11
CA ILE A 108 -25.64 -13.77 14.25
C ILE A 108 -25.64 -12.38 14.55
N THR A 109 -25.97 -11.84 14.03
CA THR A 109 -26.02 -10.66 14.32
C THR A 109 -26.33 -10.06 15.33
N ASN A 110 -26.39 -10.00 15.84
CA ASN A 110 -26.68 -9.43 16.75
C ASN A 110 -25.88 -8.94 17.37
N SER A 111 -25.44 -8.68 17.59
CA SER A 111 -24.83 -8.21 18.07
C SER A 111 -24.28 -7.49 18.06
N ASP A 112 -24.24 -7.11 18.29
CA ASP A 112 -23.75 -6.47 18.21
C ASP A 112 -23.39 -6.13 18.29
#